data_87d2b6694de10610f40b7134313cd76b
#
_entry.id   87d2b6694de10610f40b7134313cd76b
#
_cell.length_a   1.000
_cell.length_b   1.000
_cell.length_c   1.000
_cell.angle_alpha   90.00
_cell.angle_beta   90.00
_cell.angle_gamma   90.00
#
_symmetry.space_group_name_H-M   'P 1'
#
loop_
_entity.id
_entity.type
_entity.pdbx_description
1 polymer ?
#
loop_
_entity_poly.entity_id
_entity_poly.type
_entity_poly.pdbx_seq_one_letter_code
_entity_poly.pdbx_strand_id
1 'polypeptide(L)'
;MNKRIAFLLSLCWVVCCSYAQNSFSKHEVRQTMRRVADWQIAHMKEVTYDPLNWVNATFYLGLSKWASVAEQENQDDFYFKWLRRLGARNYWQVDKRMYHADDICVAQTYLDLYRKYGKEEMLIPTKARTEWVMEHPSKGSFLLDYGDASTLEKWTWCDALFMAPPVYARLYNITGDKKFLRFMDKEYKETYEFLYDKDARLFYRDHRYFTQKEANGEKVFWGRGNGWVLGGLVEILRELPAGNKYRTFYENLFVELATRVATLQQSDGFWRASMLDPHSYSSPETSCSGFFVYALAYGINEGLLSKEEFLPIVEKG
;
A
#
# COMPACT_ATOMS: atom_id res chain seq x y z
N MET A 1 10.02 4.30 82.95
CA MET A 1 10.56 3.28 82.01
C MET A 1 9.71 3.29 80.77
N ASN A 2 10.10 4.13 79.77
CA ASN A 2 9.30 4.40 78.58
C ASN A 2 9.77 3.52 77.40
N LYS A 3 8.89 2.68 76.91
CA LYS A 3 9.09 1.97 75.67
C LYS A 3 8.63 2.83 74.51
N ARG A 4 9.57 3.32 73.67
CA ARG A 4 9.26 3.95 72.42
C ARG A 4 9.05 2.89 71.36
N ILE A 5 7.86 2.86 70.79
CA ILE A 5 7.50 2.03 69.67
C ILE A 5 7.95 2.81 68.41
N ALA A 6 8.93 2.30 67.68
CA ALA A 6 9.33 2.85 66.40
C ALA A 6 8.37 2.28 65.32
N PHE A 7 7.59 3.16 64.69
CA PHE A 7 6.76 2.87 63.54
C PHE A 7 7.66 2.99 62.30
N LEU A 8 8.04 1.86 61.70
CA LEU A 8 8.69 1.81 60.38
C LEU A 8 7.60 1.98 59.31
N LEU A 9 7.46 3.19 58.75
CA LEU A 9 6.71 3.42 57.54
C LEU A 9 7.53 2.92 56.36
N SER A 10 7.20 1.72 55.88
CA SER A 10 7.68 1.21 54.60
C SER A 10 6.99 2.00 53.49
N LEU A 11 7.67 2.99 52.91
CA LEU A 11 7.24 3.67 51.69
C LEU A 11 7.48 2.72 50.54
N CYS A 12 6.45 1.95 50.15
CA CYS A 12 6.41 1.30 48.83
C CYS A 12 6.35 2.40 47.77
N TRP A 13 7.48 2.71 47.18
CA TRP A 13 7.53 3.41 45.90
C TRP A 13 7.01 2.46 44.83
N VAL A 14 5.73 2.54 44.54
CA VAL A 14 5.19 2.03 43.29
C VAL A 14 5.71 2.99 42.23
N VAL A 15 6.83 2.61 41.59
CA VAL A 15 7.25 3.21 40.34
C VAL A 15 6.23 2.73 39.31
N CYS A 16 5.15 3.48 39.17
CA CYS A 16 4.36 3.46 37.96
C CYS A 16 5.28 3.96 36.85
N CYS A 17 5.97 3.02 36.18
CA CYS A 17 6.42 3.28 34.83
C CYS A 17 5.17 3.50 33.97
N SER A 18 4.67 4.73 34.02
CA SER A 18 3.85 5.25 32.93
C SER A 18 4.75 5.20 31.72
N TYR A 19 4.66 4.14 30.94
CA TYR A 19 5.00 4.25 29.54
C TYR A 19 4.09 5.38 29.03
N ALA A 20 4.67 6.55 28.87
CA ALA A 20 4.04 7.61 28.11
C ALA A 20 3.84 7.00 26.72
N GLN A 21 2.66 6.50 26.50
CA GLN A 21 2.20 6.13 25.19
C GLN A 21 2.30 7.41 24.38
N ASN A 22 3.33 7.53 23.53
CA ASN A 22 3.47 8.62 22.59
C ASN A 22 2.34 8.51 21.57
N SER A 23 1.13 8.75 22.02
CA SER A 23 0.00 8.89 21.12
C SER A 23 0.20 10.20 20.39
N PHE A 24 0.65 10.12 19.15
CA PHE A 24 0.70 11.27 18.26
C PHE A 24 -0.69 11.90 18.21
N SER A 25 -0.76 13.20 18.48
CA SER A 25 -2.03 13.89 18.30
C SER A 25 -2.42 13.90 16.82
N LYS A 26 -3.71 13.83 16.55
CA LYS A 26 -4.25 13.97 15.20
C LYS A 26 -3.71 15.21 14.48
N HIS A 27 -3.47 16.28 15.21
CA HIS A 27 -2.91 17.53 14.70
C HIS A 27 -1.45 17.35 14.23
N GLU A 28 -0.59 16.72 15.04
CA GLU A 28 0.82 16.49 14.69
C GLU A 28 0.99 15.57 13.49
N VAL A 29 0.19 14.50 13.43
CA VAL A 29 0.18 13.60 12.25
C VAL A 29 -0.18 14.40 10.99
N ARG A 30 -1.22 15.22 11.03
CA ARG A 30 -1.65 16.03 9.89
C ARG A 30 -0.64 17.09 9.48
N GLN A 31 0.00 17.75 10.45
CA GLN A 31 1.09 18.68 10.16
C GLN A 31 2.25 17.97 9.47
N THR A 32 2.58 16.76 9.89
CA THR A 32 3.64 15.96 9.26
C THR A 32 3.26 15.56 7.83
N MET A 33 2.02 15.09 7.62
CA MET A 33 1.52 14.77 6.27
C MET A 33 1.57 16.00 5.35
N ARG A 34 1.16 17.16 5.83
CA ARG A 34 1.25 18.42 5.07
C ARG A 34 2.70 18.75 4.70
N ARG A 35 3.61 18.73 5.67
CA ARG A 35 5.03 19.00 5.41
C ARG A 35 5.62 18.08 4.34
N VAL A 36 5.31 16.79 4.40
CA VAL A 36 5.77 15.80 3.40
C VAL A 36 5.17 16.11 2.03
N ALA A 37 3.88 16.38 1.94
CA ALA A 37 3.21 16.71 0.69
C ALA A 37 3.77 18.01 0.06
N ASP A 38 3.90 19.07 0.85
CA ASP A 38 4.41 20.36 0.40
C ASP A 38 5.87 20.27 -0.04
N TRP A 39 6.69 19.55 0.74
CA TRP A 39 8.09 19.33 0.41
C TRP A 39 8.23 18.60 -0.93
N GLN A 40 7.51 17.51 -1.10
CA GLN A 40 7.59 16.73 -2.34
C GLN A 40 7.10 17.54 -3.55
N ILE A 41 6.01 18.30 -3.42
CA ILE A 41 5.53 19.18 -4.50
C ILE A 41 6.58 20.22 -4.88
N ALA A 42 7.24 20.83 -3.88
CA ALA A 42 8.27 21.84 -4.12
C ALA A 42 9.48 21.26 -4.87
N HIS A 43 9.82 20.00 -4.63
CA HIS A 43 10.98 19.32 -5.20
C HIS A 43 10.67 18.43 -6.42
N MET A 44 9.44 18.48 -6.95
CA MET A 44 9.07 17.67 -8.13
C MET A 44 9.94 17.96 -9.38
N LYS A 45 10.57 19.12 -9.45
CA LYS A 45 11.49 19.45 -10.55
C LYS A 45 12.83 18.69 -10.48
N GLU A 46 13.16 18.16 -9.32
CA GLU A 46 14.38 17.37 -9.08
C GLU A 46 14.16 15.88 -9.37
N VAL A 47 12.90 15.47 -9.53
CA VAL A 47 12.54 14.10 -9.86
C VAL A 47 12.83 13.82 -11.33
N THR A 48 13.69 12.84 -11.60
CA THR A 48 14.15 12.49 -12.96
C THR A 48 13.22 11.54 -13.70
N TYR A 49 12.24 10.94 -13.01
CA TYR A 49 11.27 10.03 -13.63
C TYR A 49 10.23 10.79 -14.45
N ASP A 50 9.76 10.14 -15.52
CA ASP A 50 8.62 10.62 -16.31
C ASP A 50 7.40 10.86 -15.39
N PRO A 51 6.60 11.92 -15.60
CA PRO A 51 5.43 12.21 -14.79
C PRO A 51 4.43 11.06 -14.66
N LEU A 52 4.36 10.15 -15.63
CA LEU A 52 3.45 9.00 -15.62
C LEU A 52 4.07 7.74 -15.00
N ASN A 53 5.37 7.77 -14.68
CA ASN A 53 6.07 6.64 -14.08
C ASN A 53 5.43 6.26 -12.72
N TRP A 54 5.41 4.97 -12.40
CA TRP A 54 4.82 4.42 -11.19
C TRP A 54 5.37 5.06 -9.88
N VAL A 55 6.64 5.47 -9.86
CA VAL A 55 7.24 6.17 -8.71
C VAL A 55 6.47 7.44 -8.38
N ASN A 56 6.21 8.25 -9.41
CA ASN A 56 5.42 9.46 -9.28
C ASN A 56 3.93 9.15 -9.03
N ALA A 57 3.38 8.14 -9.72
CA ALA A 57 1.99 7.74 -9.59
C ALA A 57 1.62 7.33 -8.15
N THR A 58 2.53 6.65 -7.45
CA THR A 58 2.36 6.29 -6.04
C THR A 58 2.26 7.53 -5.14
N PHE A 59 3.13 8.53 -5.39
CA PHE A 59 3.04 9.81 -4.69
C PHE A 59 1.71 10.50 -4.97
N TYR A 60 1.25 10.53 -6.22
CA TYR A 60 -0.03 11.18 -6.57
C TYR A 60 -1.22 10.51 -5.90
N LEU A 61 -1.21 9.19 -5.75
CA LEU A 61 -2.25 8.48 -5.02
C LEU A 61 -2.24 8.86 -3.53
N GLY A 62 -1.08 8.89 -2.89
CA GLY A 62 -0.93 9.39 -1.52
C GLY A 62 -1.39 10.84 -1.37
N LEU A 63 -1.01 11.70 -2.34
CA LEU A 63 -1.42 13.11 -2.37
C LEU A 63 -2.93 13.28 -2.55
N SER A 64 -3.61 12.41 -3.31
CA SER A 64 -5.08 12.46 -3.46
C SER A 64 -5.80 12.14 -2.14
N LYS A 65 -5.26 11.21 -1.34
CA LYS A 65 -5.76 10.91 0.00
C LYS A 65 -5.57 12.11 0.94
N TRP A 66 -4.37 12.69 0.93
CA TRP A 66 -4.08 13.91 1.69
C TRP A 66 -4.97 15.07 1.26
N ALA A 67 -5.18 15.27 -0.04
CA ALA A 67 -6.05 16.32 -0.57
C ALA A 67 -7.47 16.25 0.01
N SER A 68 -8.02 15.04 0.18
CA SER A 68 -9.33 14.85 0.79
C SER A 68 -9.36 15.28 2.26
N VAL A 69 -8.30 15.00 3.02
CA VAL A 69 -8.17 15.41 4.42
C VAL A 69 -8.02 16.92 4.53
N ALA A 70 -7.15 17.54 3.71
CA ALA A 70 -6.89 18.96 3.72
C ALA A 70 -8.13 19.78 3.33
N GLU A 71 -8.89 19.33 2.35
CA GLU A 71 -10.13 19.99 1.92
C GLU A 71 -11.21 19.92 3.01
N GLN A 72 -11.39 18.78 3.66
CA GLN A 72 -12.36 18.62 4.74
C GLN A 72 -12.06 19.50 5.94
N GLU A 73 -10.79 19.73 6.27
CA GLU A 73 -10.39 20.49 7.45
C GLU A 73 -10.37 22.00 7.26
N ASN A 74 -9.80 22.43 6.13
CA ASN A 74 -9.45 23.85 5.92
C ASN A 74 -10.04 24.41 4.62
N GLN A 75 -10.90 23.65 3.92
CA GLN A 75 -11.38 23.97 2.56
C GLN A 75 -10.21 24.19 1.58
N ASP A 76 -9.08 23.54 1.83
CA ASP A 76 -7.86 23.68 1.05
C ASP A 76 -7.92 22.76 -0.18
N ASP A 77 -8.24 23.32 -1.32
CA ASP A 77 -8.33 22.62 -2.59
C ASP A 77 -7.02 22.64 -3.41
N PHE A 78 -5.93 23.17 -2.85
CA PHE A 78 -4.63 23.32 -3.51
C PHE A 78 -4.11 22.01 -4.10
N TYR A 79 -4.13 20.93 -3.32
CA TYR A 79 -3.63 19.62 -3.74
C TYR A 79 -4.47 19.01 -4.86
N PHE A 80 -5.78 19.12 -4.78
CA PHE A 80 -6.65 18.70 -5.87
C PHE A 80 -6.44 19.53 -7.15
N LYS A 81 -6.26 20.82 -7.03
CA LYS A 81 -5.92 21.69 -8.18
C LYS A 81 -4.58 21.31 -8.79
N TRP A 82 -3.61 20.96 -7.95
CA TRP A 82 -2.29 20.52 -8.41
C TRP A 82 -2.39 19.19 -9.19
N LEU A 83 -3.08 18.19 -8.67
CA LEU A 83 -3.31 16.89 -9.31
C LEU A 83 -4.11 17.03 -10.62
N ARG A 84 -5.11 17.91 -10.67
CA ARG A 84 -5.85 18.19 -11.90
C ARG A 84 -4.96 18.80 -12.98
N ARG A 85 -4.11 19.74 -12.61
CA ARG A 85 -3.14 20.33 -13.56
C ARG A 85 -2.16 19.30 -14.10
N LEU A 86 -1.71 18.39 -13.25
CA LEU A 86 -0.87 17.27 -13.65
C LEU A 86 -1.59 16.38 -14.69
N GLY A 87 -2.80 15.91 -14.37
CA GLY A 87 -3.58 15.07 -15.27
C GLY A 87 -3.86 15.76 -16.61
N ALA A 88 -4.28 17.03 -16.59
CA ALA A 88 -4.54 17.80 -17.80
C ALA A 88 -3.30 17.99 -18.69
N ARG A 89 -2.13 18.24 -18.10
CA ARG A 89 -0.86 18.34 -18.85
C ARG A 89 -0.46 17.06 -19.56
N ASN A 90 -0.86 15.92 -18.99
CA ASN A 90 -0.61 14.59 -19.55
C ASN A 90 -1.83 14.04 -20.30
N TYR A 91 -2.81 14.88 -20.63
CA TYR A 91 -4.02 14.52 -21.37
C TYR A 91 -4.77 13.32 -20.73
N TRP A 92 -4.62 13.14 -19.40
CA TRP A 92 -5.18 12.02 -18.63
C TRP A 92 -4.75 10.64 -19.15
N GLN A 93 -3.65 10.60 -19.91
CA GLN A 93 -3.10 9.35 -20.42
C GLN A 93 -2.36 8.58 -19.31
N VAL A 94 -2.36 7.26 -19.44
CA VAL A 94 -1.48 6.38 -18.68
C VAL A 94 -0.17 6.17 -19.45
N ASP A 95 0.85 5.55 -18.85
CA ASP A 95 2.15 5.42 -19.50
C ASP A 95 2.11 4.43 -20.69
N LYS A 96 3.21 4.22 -21.38
CA LYS A 96 3.31 3.77 -22.79
C LYS A 96 3.01 2.29 -23.00
N ARG A 97 3.44 1.40 -22.08
CA ARG A 97 3.37 -0.05 -22.26
C ARG A 97 1.95 -0.54 -22.02
N MET A 98 1.36 -1.13 -23.05
CA MET A 98 -0.08 -1.46 -23.07
C MET A 98 -0.54 -2.32 -21.90
N TYR A 99 0.19 -3.38 -21.59
CA TYR A 99 -0.18 -4.37 -20.58
C TYR A 99 0.48 -4.13 -19.21
N HIS A 100 1.55 -3.32 -19.18
CA HIS A 100 2.39 -3.24 -18.00
C HIS A 100 1.66 -2.65 -16.79
N ALA A 101 1.67 -3.36 -15.68
CA ALA A 101 0.95 -2.95 -14.47
C ALA A 101 1.40 -1.59 -13.93
N ASP A 102 2.69 -1.30 -13.96
CA ASP A 102 3.24 -0.01 -13.49
C ASP A 102 2.68 1.17 -14.28
N ASP A 103 2.48 0.97 -15.58
CA ASP A 103 2.11 2.04 -16.51
C ASP A 103 0.65 2.49 -16.34
N ILE A 104 -0.18 1.69 -15.66
CA ILE A 104 -1.56 2.08 -15.36
C ILE A 104 -1.73 2.64 -13.94
N CYS A 105 -0.69 2.62 -13.11
CA CYS A 105 -0.78 3.03 -11.70
C CYS A 105 -1.35 4.44 -11.52
N VAL A 106 -0.96 5.39 -12.37
CA VAL A 106 -1.41 6.80 -12.31
C VAL A 106 -2.93 6.94 -12.47
N ALA A 107 -3.57 5.99 -13.13
CA ALA A 107 -5.02 5.95 -13.32
C ALA A 107 -5.80 5.85 -12.00
N GLN A 108 -5.22 5.30 -10.94
CA GLN A 108 -5.87 5.30 -9.63
C GLN A 108 -6.22 6.73 -9.20
N THR A 109 -5.27 7.65 -9.34
CA THR A 109 -5.49 9.08 -9.05
C THR A 109 -6.48 9.71 -10.01
N TYR A 110 -6.41 9.41 -11.31
CA TYR A 110 -7.33 9.98 -12.31
C TYR A 110 -8.77 9.56 -12.06
N LEU A 111 -9.01 8.32 -11.67
CA LEU A 111 -10.34 7.82 -11.34
C LEU A 111 -10.88 8.40 -10.03
N ASP A 112 -10.02 8.64 -9.03
CA ASP A 112 -10.42 9.37 -7.82
C ASP A 112 -10.83 10.82 -8.15
N LEU A 113 -10.09 11.49 -9.05
CA LEU A 113 -10.44 12.83 -9.55
C LEU A 113 -11.73 12.81 -10.39
N TYR A 114 -11.95 11.78 -11.21
CA TYR A 114 -13.20 11.60 -11.95
C TYR A 114 -14.41 11.52 -11.00
N ARG A 115 -14.31 10.73 -9.94
CA ARG A 115 -15.39 10.63 -8.93
C ARG A 115 -15.72 11.99 -8.30
N LYS A 116 -14.71 12.82 -8.11
CA LYS A 116 -14.88 14.14 -7.51
C LYS A 116 -15.47 15.17 -8.48
N TYR A 117 -15.03 15.16 -9.74
CA TYR A 117 -15.31 16.26 -10.69
C TYR A 117 -16.24 15.88 -11.84
N GLY A 118 -16.46 14.60 -12.11
CA GLY A 118 -17.34 14.10 -13.16
C GLY A 118 -16.95 14.48 -14.58
N LYS A 119 -15.65 14.66 -14.85
CA LYS A 119 -15.16 15.09 -16.18
C LYS A 119 -14.69 13.88 -16.98
N GLU A 120 -15.38 13.59 -18.08
CA GLU A 120 -15.15 12.39 -18.90
C GLU A 120 -13.71 12.24 -19.40
N GLU A 121 -13.00 13.33 -19.64
CA GLU A 121 -11.59 13.28 -20.03
C GLU A 121 -10.70 12.57 -18.98
N MET A 122 -11.09 12.56 -17.71
CA MET A 122 -10.37 11.87 -16.62
C MET A 122 -10.59 10.36 -16.62
N LEU A 123 -11.67 9.88 -17.22
CA LEU A 123 -12.08 8.47 -17.26
C LEU A 123 -11.70 7.78 -18.57
N ILE A 124 -11.99 8.43 -19.70
CA ILE A 124 -11.97 7.80 -21.03
C ILE A 124 -10.65 7.11 -21.35
N PRO A 125 -9.46 7.74 -21.18
CA PRO A 125 -8.21 7.06 -21.56
C PRO A 125 -7.93 5.79 -20.75
N THR A 126 -8.19 5.84 -19.44
CA THR A 126 -8.01 4.67 -18.55
C THR A 126 -8.99 3.56 -18.93
N LYS A 127 -10.27 3.91 -19.13
CA LYS A 127 -11.31 2.95 -19.50
C LYS A 127 -10.99 2.28 -20.84
N ALA A 128 -10.61 3.05 -21.84
CA ALA A 128 -10.25 2.52 -23.15
C ALA A 128 -9.05 1.56 -23.07
N ARG A 129 -7.98 1.93 -22.32
CA ARG A 129 -6.82 1.07 -22.10
C ARG A 129 -7.20 -0.27 -21.45
N THR A 130 -7.99 -0.23 -20.39
CA THR A 130 -8.37 -1.43 -19.64
C THR A 130 -9.33 -2.32 -20.43
N GLU A 131 -10.27 -1.75 -21.18
CA GLU A 131 -11.17 -2.50 -22.08
C GLU A 131 -10.36 -3.22 -23.16
N TRP A 132 -9.43 -2.53 -23.80
CA TRP A 132 -8.58 -3.14 -24.81
C TRP A 132 -7.77 -4.32 -24.24
N VAL A 133 -7.15 -4.17 -23.07
CA VAL A 133 -6.39 -5.25 -22.40
C VAL A 133 -7.29 -6.43 -22.07
N MET A 134 -8.52 -6.20 -21.61
CA MET A 134 -9.48 -7.29 -21.33
C MET A 134 -9.93 -8.02 -22.58
N GLU A 135 -10.07 -7.33 -23.72
CA GLU A 135 -10.46 -7.91 -25.01
C GLU A 135 -9.30 -8.67 -25.67
N HIS A 136 -8.05 -8.28 -25.37
CA HIS A 136 -6.84 -8.87 -25.91
C HIS A 136 -5.91 -9.33 -24.78
N PRO A 137 -6.33 -10.33 -23.95
CA PRO A 137 -5.54 -10.75 -22.79
C PRO A 137 -4.20 -11.32 -23.23
N SER A 138 -3.13 -10.93 -22.52
CA SER A 138 -1.79 -11.45 -22.76
C SER A 138 -1.75 -12.96 -22.56
N LYS A 139 -0.96 -13.62 -23.41
CA LYS A 139 -0.60 -15.04 -23.32
C LYS A 139 0.84 -15.24 -22.80
N GLY A 140 1.46 -14.16 -22.29
CA GLY A 140 2.83 -14.19 -21.79
C GLY A 140 3.05 -15.17 -20.64
N SER A 141 4.31 -15.52 -20.42
CA SER A 141 4.75 -16.39 -19.33
C SER A 141 4.71 -15.66 -17.98
N PHE A 142 4.53 -16.42 -16.89
CA PHE A 142 4.79 -15.93 -15.54
C PHE A 142 6.29 -15.93 -15.17
N LEU A 143 7.14 -16.51 -16.01
CA LEU A 143 8.58 -16.50 -15.83
C LEU A 143 9.16 -15.18 -16.34
N LEU A 144 9.38 -14.26 -15.40
CA LEU A 144 9.85 -12.91 -15.71
C LEU A 144 11.26 -12.92 -16.30
N ASP A 145 11.39 -12.39 -17.52
CA ASP A 145 12.67 -12.13 -18.19
C ASP A 145 12.70 -10.70 -18.70
N TYR A 146 13.60 -9.88 -18.19
CA TYR A 146 13.72 -8.48 -18.63
C TYR A 146 14.24 -8.33 -20.06
N GLY A 147 14.78 -9.39 -20.66
CA GLY A 147 15.15 -9.44 -22.08
C GLY A 147 13.94 -9.69 -23.00
N ASP A 148 12.83 -10.18 -22.44
CA ASP A 148 11.58 -10.45 -23.17
C ASP A 148 10.43 -9.62 -22.58
N ALA A 149 10.07 -8.55 -23.27
CA ALA A 149 9.00 -7.64 -22.85
C ALA A 149 7.63 -8.32 -22.69
N SER A 150 7.37 -9.43 -23.39
CA SER A 150 6.11 -10.18 -23.29
C SER A 150 5.89 -10.78 -21.90
N THR A 151 6.97 -11.05 -21.15
CA THR A 151 6.89 -11.55 -19.77
C THR A 151 6.46 -10.48 -18.75
N LEU A 152 6.42 -9.22 -19.15
CA LEU A 152 5.92 -8.08 -18.35
C LEU A 152 4.45 -7.74 -18.67
N GLU A 153 3.82 -8.46 -19.58
CA GLU A 153 2.42 -8.24 -19.94
C GLU A 153 1.43 -8.86 -18.96
N LYS A 154 1.85 -9.87 -18.20
CA LYS A 154 1.13 -10.40 -17.05
C LYS A 154 1.66 -9.78 -15.75
N TRP A 155 0.91 -9.93 -14.66
CA TRP A 155 1.34 -9.43 -13.35
C TRP A 155 2.34 -10.41 -12.71
N THR A 156 3.53 -10.50 -13.28
CA THR A 156 4.56 -11.52 -12.97
C THR A 156 5.46 -11.16 -11.78
N TRP A 157 5.21 -10.03 -11.15
CA TRP A 157 5.90 -9.56 -9.94
C TRP A 157 4.90 -9.01 -8.92
N CYS A 158 5.21 -9.15 -7.64
CA CYS A 158 4.26 -8.83 -6.57
C CYS A 158 3.82 -7.35 -6.54
N ASP A 159 4.68 -6.41 -6.94
CA ASP A 159 4.37 -4.98 -7.00
C ASP A 159 3.20 -4.68 -7.94
N ALA A 160 3.02 -5.48 -9.00
CA ALA A 160 1.90 -5.36 -9.93
C ALA A 160 0.54 -5.39 -9.22
N LEU A 161 0.45 -6.08 -8.07
CA LEU A 161 -0.78 -6.21 -7.28
C LEU A 161 -1.21 -4.90 -6.59
N PHE A 162 -0.33 -3.92 -6.51
CA PHE A 162 -0.67 -2.54 -6.13
C PHE A 162 -1.01 -1.68 -7.34
N MET A 163 -0.31 -1.88 -8.43
CA MET A 163 -0.31 -0.97 -9.57
C MET A 163 -1.61 -1.04 -10.38
N ALA A 164 -2.00 -2.24 -10.79
CA ALA A 164 -3.11 -2.45 -11.73
C ALA A 164 -4.45 -2.83 -11.08
N PRO A 165 -4.55 -3.82 -10.18
CA PRO A 165 -5.84 -4.31 -9.69
C PRO A 165 -6.77 -3.23 -9.12
N PRO A 166 -6.28 -2.23 -8.33
CA PRO A 166 -7.14 -1.18 -7.81
C PRO A 166 -7.78 -0.29 -8.88
N VAL A 167 -7.18 -0.20 -10.08
CA VAL A 167 -7.74 0.54 -11.22
C VAL A 167 -9.00 -0.15 -11.71
N TYR A 168 -8.96 -1.47 -11.88
CA TYR A 168 -10.12 -2.27 -12.32
C TYR A 168 -11.24 -2.25 -11.27
N ALA A 169 -10.90 -2.29 -9.97
CA ALA A 169 -11.88 -2.19 -8.90
C ALA A 169 -12.59 -0.81 -8.92
N ARG A 170 -11.84 0.29 -9.13
CA ARG A 170 -12.41 1.64 -9.29
C ARG A 170 -13.31 1.73 -10.52
N LEU A 171 -12.89 1.18 -11.65
CA LEU A 171 -13.71 1.17 -12.87
C LEU A 171 -15.01 0.41 -12.70
N TYR A 172 -15.00 -0.71 -11.98
CA TYR A 172 -16.25 -1.39 -11.61
C TYR A 172 -17.22 -0.48 -10.85
N ASN A 173 -16.73 0.21 -9.82
CA ASN A 173 -17.58 1.11 -9.03
C ASN A 173 -18.08 2.32 -9.82
N ILE A 174 -17.30 2.81 -10.77
CA ILE A 174 -17.67 3.95 -11.61
C ILE A 174 -18.70 3.54 -12.66
N THR A 175 -18.51 2.38 -13.30
CA THR A 175 -19.30 1.96 -14.47
C THR A 175 -20.41 0.97 -14.14
N GLY A 176 -20.34 0.28 -13.02
CA GLY A 176 -21.21 -0.87 -12.68
C GLY A 176 -20.90 -2.15 -13.47
N ASP A 177 -19.93 -2.12 -14.39
CA ASP A 177 -19.64 -3.26 -15.27
C ASP A 177 -18.78 -4.31 -14.56
N LYS A 178 -19.39 -5.46 -14.30
CA LYS A 178 -18.78 -6.60 -13.61
C LYS A 178 -17.59 -7.23 -14.37
N LYS A 179 -17.38 -6.89 -15.64
CA LYS A 179 -16.24 -7.41 -16.41
C LYS A 179 -14.91 -6.99 -15.81
N PHE A 180 -14.82 -5.75 -15.27
CA PHE A 180 -13.61 -5.25 -14.62
C PHE A 180 -13.23 -6.09 -13.40
N LEU A 181 -14.18 -6.40 -12.52
CA LEU A 181 -13.90 -7.27 -11.36
C LEU A 181 -13.57 -8.71 -11.75
N ARG A 182 -14.24 -9.26 -12.77
CA ARG A 182 -13.92 -10.63 -13.22
C ARG A 182 -12.50 -10.73 -13.74
N PHE A 183 -12.07 -9.75 -14.52
CA PHE A 183 -10.70 -9.69 -15.04
C PHE A 183 -9.68 -9.53 -13.90
N MET A 184 -9.90 -8.53 -13.05
CA MET A 184 -9.04 -8.27 -11.90
C MET A 184 -8.87 -9.51 -11.01
N ASP A 185 -9.97 -10.15 -10.63
CA ASP A 185 -9.95 -11.31 -9.73
C ASP A 185 -9.20 -12.50 -10.34
N LYS A 186 -9.39 -12.71 -11.65
CA LYS A 186 -8.68 -13.77 -12.39
C LYS A 186 -7.17 -13.52 -12.40
N GLU A 187 -6.74 -12.37 -12.90
CA GLU A 187 -5.31 -12.04 -13.02
C GLU A 187 -4.63 -11.94 -11.64
N TYR A 188 -5.32 -11.39 -10.63
CA TYR A 188 -4.83 -11.33 -9.25
C TYR A 188 -4.57 -12.73 -8.67
N LYS A 189 -5.53 -13.64 -8.82
CA LYS A 189 -5.42 -15.00 -8.30
C LYS A 189 -4.36 -15.82 -9.01
N GLU A 190 -4.17 -15.63 -10.34
CA GLU A 190 -3.06 -16.26 -11.06
C GLU A 190 -1.71 -15.82 -10.47
N THR A 191 -1.53 -14.53 -10.20
CA THR A 191 -0.32 -14.00 -9.55
C THR A 191 -0.18 -14.49 -8.10
N TYR A 192 -1.27 -14.52 -7.34
CA TYR A 192 -1.29 -15.04 -5.98
C TYR A 192 -0.85 -16.50 -5.92
N GLU A 193 -1.45 -17.38 -6.72
CA GLU A 193 -1.08 -18.81 -6.74
C GLU A 193 0.37 -19.03 -7.19
N PHE A 194 0.92 -18.13 -7.98
CA PHE A 194 2.29 -18.22 -8.48
C PHE A 194 3.33 -17.68 -7.49
N LEU A 195 3.06 -16.57 -6.80
CA LEU A 195 4.06 -15.86 -6.00
C LEU A 195 3.89 -16.00 -4.49
N TYR A 196 2.71 -16.43 -4.01
CA TYR A 196 2.45 -16.51 -2.58
C TYR A 196 2.98 -17.81 -1.97
N ASP A 197 3.91 -17.69 -1.03
CA ASP A 197 4.39 -18.82 -0.24
C ASP A 197 3.46 -19.04 0.96
N LYS A 198 2.69 -20.12 0.94
CA LYS A 198 1.67 -20.42 1.96
C LYS A 198 2.28 -20.75 3.32
N ASP A 199 3.50 -21.29 3.37
CA ASP A 199 4.19 -21.61 4.62
C ASP A 199 4.75 -20.35 5.29
N ALA A 200 5.44 -19.51 4.50
CA ALA A 200 5.96 -18.23 4.98
C ALA A 200 4.88 -17.17 5.17
N ARG A 201 3.74 -17.29 4.48
CA ARG A 201 2.66 -16.30 4.39
C ARG A 201 3.15 -14.93 3.91
N LEU A 202 4.00 -14.98 2.87
CA LEU A 202 4.65 -13.83 2.24
C LEU A 202 4.72 -14.03 0.72
N PHE A 203 4.80 -12.93 -0.03
CA PHE A 203 4.98 -12.96 -1.46
C PHE A 203 6.46 -12.90 -1.84
N TYR A 204 6.90 -13.80 -2.72
CA TYR A 204 8.13 -13.58 -3.48
C TYR A 204 7.97 -12.36 -4.38
N ARG A 205 9.06 -11.68 -4.66
CA ARG A 205 9.05 -10.58 -5.62
C ARG A 205 8.64 -11.06 -7.02
N ASP A 206 9.32 -12.10 -7.50
CA ASP A 206 9.06 -12.80 -8.75
C ASP A 206 9.72 -14.19 -8.71
N HIS A 207 9.51 -15.02 -9.73
CA HIS A 207 9.97 -16.42 -9.76
C HIS A 207 11.49 -16.60 -9.57
N ARG A 208 12.31 -15.60 -9.90
CA ARG A 208 13.78 -15.68 -9.77
C ARG A 208 14.24 -15.78 -8.32
N TYR A 209 13.36 -15.51 -7.36
CA TYR A 209 13.62 -15.60 -5.93
C TYR A 209 13.19 -16.93 -5.32
N PHE A 210 12.51 -17.83 -6.04
CA PHE A 210 11.99 -19.09 -5.49
C PHE A 210 13.08 -20.01 -4.91
N THR A 211 14.25 -20.01 -5.52
CA THR A 211 15.38 -20.86 -5.11
C THR A 211 16.48 -20.11 -4.37
N GLN A 212 16.36 -18.78 -4.26
CA GLN A 212 17.34 -17.97 -3.57
C GLN A 212 17.17 -18.07 -2.06
N LYS A 213 18.27 -17.90 -1.35
CA LYS A 213 18.33 -17.91 0.12
C LYS A 213 19.05 -16.68 0.62
N GLU A 214 18.63 -16.23 1.80
CA GLU A 214 19.31 -15.22 2.58
C GLU A 214 20.59 -15.81 3.24
N ALA A 215 21.42 -14.94 3.81
CA ALA A 215 22.66 -15.36 4.47
C ALA A 215 22.40 -16.31 5.67
N ASN A 216 21.26 -16.17 6.34
CA ASN A 216 20.85 -17.06 7.43
C ASN A 216 20.18 -18.37 6.95
N GLY A 217 20.09 -18.60 5.64
CA GLY A 217 19.47 -19.78 5.02
C GLY A 217 17.97 -19.70 4.80
N GLU A 218 17.31 -18.63 5.23
CA GLU A 218 15.88 -18.40 5.01
C GLU A 218 15.55 -18.08 3.54
N LYS A 219 14.26 -18.19 3.17
CA LYS A 219 13.75 -17.78 1.87
C LYS A 219 13.83 -16.25 1.73
N VAL A 220 14.03 -15.75 0.52
CA VAL A 220 14.13 -14.30 0.24
C VAL A 220 12.75 -13.70 0.05
N PHE A 221 12.32 -12.88 1.00
CA PHE A 221 11.09 -12.09 0.91
C PHE A 221 11.39 -10.61 1.14
N TRP A 222 11.12 -9.82 0.12
CA TRP A 222 11.41 -8.40 0.10
C TRP A 222 10.32 -7.57 0.79
N GLY A 223 10.70 -6.75 1.78
CA GLY A 223 9.79 -5.94 2.60
C GLY A 223 8.91 -5.02 1.77
N ARG A 224 9.50 -4.19 0.87
CA ARG A 224 8.72 -3.29 0.00
C ARG A 224 7.80 -4.04 -0.93
N GLY A 225 8.19 -5.20 -1.46
CA GLY A 225 7.33 -6.04 -2.28
C GLY A 225 6.06 -6.47 -1.56
N ASN A 226 6.18 -6.96 -0.33
CA ASN A 226 5.04 -7.30 0.51
C ASN A 226 4.25 -6.05 0.95
N GLY A 227 4.91 -4.91 1.09
CA GLY A 227 4.27 -3.61 1.31
C GLY A 227 3.36 -3.20 0.15
N TRP A 228 3.82 -3.38 -1.09
CA TRP A 228 3.00 -3.15 -2.28
C TRP A 228 1.75 -4.02 -2.28
N VAL A 229 1.90 -5.33 -2.02
CA VAL A 229 0.74 -6.23 -1.99
C VAL A 229 -0.27 -5.82 -0.92
N LEU A 230 0.20 -5.57 0.30
CA LEU A 230 -0.67 -5.21 1.41
C LEU A 230 -1.37 -3.86 1.19
N GLY A 231 -0.65 -2.85 0.67
CA GLY A 231 -1.22 -1.57 0.26
C GLY A 231 -2.22 -1.71 -0.89
N GLY A 232 -1.94 -2.58 -1.86
CA GLY A 232 -2.85 -2.90 -2.97
C GLY A 232 -4.14 -3.55 -2.48
N LEU A 233 -4.06 -4.45 -1.50
CA LEU A 233 -5.23 -5.05 -0.86
C LEU A 233 -6.11 -3.99 -0.19
N VAL A 234 -5.53 -3.00 0.48
CA VAL A 234 -6.29 -1.87 1.03
C VAL A 234 -7.05 -1.13 -0.06
N GLU A 235 -6.37 -0.80 -1.16
CA GLU A 235 -7.00 -0.07 -2.26
C GLU A 235 -8.12 -0.88 -2.96
N ILE A 236 -7.98 -2.20 -3.05
CA ILE A 236 -9.03 -3.10 -3.57
C ILE A 236 -10.21 -3.18 -2.58
N LEU A 237 -9.93 -3.40 -1.29
CA LEU A 237 -10.97 -3.57 -0.27
C LEU A 237 -11.82 -2.31 -0.08
N ARG A 238 -11.24 -1.12 -0.27
CA ARG A 238 -11.98 0.16 -0.31
C ARG A 238 -13.00 0.22 -1.44
N GLU A 239 -12.75 -0.49 -2.52
CA GLU A 239 -13.61 -0.51 -3.71
C GLU A 239 -14.65 -1.64 -3.69
N LEU A 240 -14.43 -2.69 -2.93
CA LEU A 240 -15.34 -3.83 -2.87
C LEU A 240 -16.35 -3.63 -1.74
N PRO A 241 -17.64 -3.39 -2.04
CA PRO A 241 -18.66 -3.23 -1.00
C PRO A 241 -18.85 -4.51 -0.19
N ALA A 242 -19.35 -4.37 1.04
CA ALA A 242 -19.77 -5.50 1.86
C ALA A 242 -20.77 -6.40 1.08
N GLY A 243 -20.58 -7.72 1.16
CA GLY A 243 -21.40 -8.68 0.42
C GLY A 243 -21.00 -8.91 -1.04
N ASN A 244 -19.99 -8.21 -1.56
CA ASN A 244 -19.42 -8.54 -2.86
C ASN A 244 -18.78 -9.94 -2.81
N LYS A 245 -19.12 -10.81 -3.77
CA LYS A 245 -18.66 -12.21 -3.77
C LYS A 245 -17.14 -12.40 -3.82
N TYR A 246 -16.41 -11.41 -4.30
CA TYR A 246 -14.94 -11.45 -4.37
C TYR A 246 -14.28 -10.97 -3.08
N ARG A 247 -14.97 -10.19 -2.25
CA ARG A 247 -14.41 -9.48 -1.11
C ARG A 247 -13.77 -10.42 -0.08
N THR A 248 -14.41 -11.54 0.24
CA THR A 248 -13.94 -12.49 1.25
C THR A 248 -12.52 -13.02 0.97
N PHE A 249 -12.17 -13.28 -0.30
CA PHE A 249 -10.82 -13.70 -0.66
C PHE A 249 -9.78 -12.62 -0.28
N TYR A 250 -10.06 -11.37 -0.65
CA TYR A 250 -9.14 -10.25 -0.39
C TYR A 250 -9.07 -9.90 1.11
N GLU A 251 -10.17 -10.01 1.86
CA GLU A 251 -10.16 -9.84 3.31
C GLU A 251 -9.33 -10.91 4.01
N ASN A 252 -9.51 -12.17 3.66
CA ASN A 252 -8.75 -13.27 4.25
C ASN A 252 -7.25 -13.11 3.97
N LEU A 253 -6.88 -12.82 2.73
CA LEU A 253 -5.49 -12.59 2.35
C LEU A 253 -4.90 -11.36 3.05
N PHE A 254 -5.68 -10.28 3.17
CA PHE A 254 -5.27 -9.08 3.90
C PHE A 254 -4.98 -9.40 5.36
N VAL A 255 -5.89 -10.08 6.06
CA VAL A 255 -5.72 -10.44 7.48
C VAL A 255 -4.52 -11.37 7.66
N GLU A 256 -4.36 -12.37 6.81
CA GLU A 256 -3.24 -13.31 6.87
C GLU A 256 -1.89 -12.61 6.68
N LEU A 257 -1.76 -11.79 5.64
CA LEU A 257 -0.52 -11.05 5.36
C LEU A 257 -0.26 -9.97 6.42
N ALA A 258 -1.27 -9.23 6.86
CA ALA A 258 -1.16 -8.22 7.92
C ALA A 258 -0.69 -8.84 9.23
N THR A 259 -1.27 -9.97 9.64
CA THR A 259 -0.84 -10.70 10.83
C THR A 259 0.61 -11.15 10.70
N ARG A 260 1.00 -11.66 9.53
CA ARG A 260 2.39 -12.09 9.30
C ARG A 260 3.38 -10.94 9.38
N VAL A 261 3.14 -9.83 8.68
CA VAL A 261 4.07 -8.69 8.71
C VAL A 261 4.16 -8.07 10.09
N ALA A 262 3.09 -8.06 10.88
CA ALA A 262 3.10 -7.57 12.25
C ALA A 262 4.14 -8.31 13.11
N THR A 263 4.27 -9.63 12.95
CA THR A 263 5.27 -10.44 13.70
C THR A 263 6.72 -10.15 13.31
N LEU A 264 6.95 -9.42 12.23
CA LEU A 264 8.28 -9.13 11.68
C LEU A 264 8.77 -7.71 11.96
N GLN A 265 8.00 -6.91 12.70
CA GLN A 265 8.42 -5.58 13.15
C GLN A 265 9.62 -5.69 14.08
N GLN A 266 10.65 -4.90 13.85
CA GLN A 266 11.85 -4.90 14.69
C GLN A 266 11.68 -4.05 15.96
N SER A 267 12.63 -4.18 16.89
CA SER A 267 12.59 -3.49 18.18
C SER A 267 12.59 -1.96 18.07
N ASP A 268 13.06 -1.39 16.97
CA ASP A 268 13.04 0.03 16.67
C ASP A 268 11.75 0.53 15.96
N GLY A 269 10.78 -0.36 15.76
CA GLY A 269 9.50 -0.05 15.12
C GLY A 269 9.48 -0.25 13.60
N PHE A 270 10.62 -0.25 12.95
CA PHE A 270 10.71 -0.40 11.50
C PHE A 270 10.73 -1.87 11.07
N TRP A 271 10.45 -2.09 9.80
CA TRP A 271 10.74 -3.35 9.09
C TRP A 271 12.03 -3.20 8.28
N ARG A 272 12.50 -4.32 7.74
CA ARG A 272 13.76 -4.41 6.98
C ARG A 272 13.52 -4.79 5.52
N ALA A 273 14.52 -4.54 4.68
CA ALA A 273 14.45 -4.91 3.26
C ALA A 273 14.27 -6.42 3.09
N SER A 274 14.99 -7.25 3.84
CA SER A 274 14.69 -8.67 3.97
C SER A 274 13.78 -8.93 5.16
N MET A 275 12.63 -9.57 4.90
CA MET A 275 11.63 -9.86 5.93
C MET A 275 12.06 -10.97 6.89
N LEU A 276 12.88 -11.93 6.45
CA LEU A 276 13.30 -13.10 7.24
C LEU A 276 14.78 -13.07 7.63
N ASP A 277 15.56 -12.10 7.13
CA ASP A 277 16.95 -11.88 7.54
C ASP A 277 17.22 -10.39 7.86
N PRO A 278 16.59 -9.85 8.91
CA PRO A 278 16.74 -8.45 9.26
C PRO A 278 18.16 -8.08 9.70
N HIS A 279 18.98 -9.05 10.07
CA HIS A 279 20.38 -8.81 10.51
C HIS A 279 21.30 -8.49 9.33
N SER A 280 21.15 -9.18 8.21
CA SER A 280 21.93 -8.91 6.98
C SER A 280 21.53 -7.57 6.32
N TYR A 281 20.34 -7.07 6.60
CA TYR A 281 19.80 -5.80 6.08
C TYR A 281 19.32 -4.93 7.25
N SER A 282 20.22 -4.54 8.13
CA SER A 282 19.90 -3.92 9.43
C SER A 282 19.35 -2.50 9.35
N SER A 283 19.50 -1.80 8.23
CA SER A 283 18.97 -0.46 8.06
C SER A 283 17.44 -0.46 8.03
N PRO A 284 16.76 0.49 8.73
CA PRO A 284 15.32 0.70 8.59
C PRO A 284 14.91 0.88 7.12
N GLU A 285 13.85 0.18 6.70
CA GLU A 285 13.30 0.32 5.35
C GLU A 285 12.00 1.13 5.43
N THR A 286 12.06 2.40 5.04
CA THR A 286 10.96 3.37 5.21
C THR A 286 9.75 3.08 4.35
N SER A 287 9.94 2.57 3.13
CA SER A 287 8.83 2.36 2.21
C SER A 287 7.92 1.20 2.65
N CYS A 288 8.49 0.05 3.04
CA CYS A 288 7.68 -1.04 3.56
C CYS A 288 7.05 -0.68 4.90
N SER A 289 7.77 0.00 5.78
CA SER A 289 7.23 0.45 7.08
C SER A 289 6.03 1.37 6.88
N GLY A 290 6.11 2.33 5.97
CA GLY A 290 4.97 3.19 5.64
C GLY A 290 3.77 2.43 5.10
N PHE A 291 3.96 1.45 4.20
CA PHE A 291 2.87 0.61 3.70
C PHE A 291 2.25 -0.25 4.79
N PHE A 292 3.07 -0.87 5.64
CA PHE A 292 2.57 -1.73 6.69
C PHE A 292 1.78 -0.95 7.73
N VAL A 293 2.30 0.18 8.21
CA VAL A 293 1.58 1.08 9.13
C VAL A 293 0.25 1.53 8.52
N TYR A 294 0.26 1.97 7.25
CA TYR A 294 -0.96 2.35 6.53
C TYR A 294 -2.00 1.23 6.49
N ALA A 295 -1.56 0.03 6.12
CA ALA A 295 -2.46 -1.10 5.98
C ALA A 295 -2.98 -1.62 7.34
N LEU A 296 -2.12 -1.72 8.35
CA LEU A 296 -2.53 -2.13 9.69
C LEU A 296 -3.55 -1.13 10.29
N ALA A 297 -3.30 0.19 10.14
CA ALA A 297 -4.25 1.21 10.56
C ALA A 297 -5.59 1.10 9.82
N TYR A 298 -5.58 0.82 8.51
CA TYR A 298 -6.79 0.54 7.74
C TYR A 298 -7.53 -0.67 8.31
N GLY A 299 -6.83 -1.79 8.55
CA GLY A 299 -7.44 -3.01 9.09
C GLY A 299 -8.12 -2.80 10.44
N ILE A 300 -7.52 -2.00 11.33
CA ILE A 300 -8.12 -1.60 12.61
C ILE A 300 -9.39 -0.78 12.38
N ASN A 301 -9.34 0.21 11.50
CA ASN A 301 -10.46 1.12 11.25
C ASN A 301 -11.66 0.42 10.60
N GLU A 302 -11.41 -0.60 9.78
CA GLU A 302 -12.47 -1.40 9.12
C GLU A 302 -12.94 -2.60 9.98
N GLY A 303 -12.34 -2.80 11.16
CA GLY A 303 -12.68 -3.94 12.04
C GLY A 303 -12.18 -5.30 11.54
N LEU A 304 -11.23 -5.31 10.60
CA LEU A 304 -10.59 -6.54 10.09
C LEU A 304 -9.48 -7.03 11.02
N LEU A 305 -8.89 -6.12 11.80
CA LEU A 305 -7.82 -6.41 12.76
C LEU A 305 -8.21 -5.92 14.16
N SER A 306 -7.83 -6.67 15.19
CA SER A 306 -8.04 -6.29 16.59
C SER A 306 -7.29 -5.00 16.93
N LYS A 307 -7.97 -4.00 17.46
CA LYS A 307 -7.34 -2.75 17.88
C LYS A 307 -6.34 -2.97 19.02
N GLU A 308 -6.67 -3.85 19.97
CA GLU A 308 -5.84 -4.14 21.13
C GLU A 308 -4.49 -4.74 20.72
N GLU A 309 -4.51 -5.58 19.70
CA GLU A 309 -3.32 -6.30 19.23
C GLU A 309 -2.46 -5.44 18.28
N PHE A 310 -3.10 -4.73 17.33
CA PHE A 310 -2.38 -4.09 16.23
C PHE A 310 -2.07 -2.61 16.43
N LEU A 311 -2.83 -1.88 17.30
CA LEU A 311 -2.55 -0.46 17.53
C LEU A 311 -1.14 -0.19 18.08
N PRO A 312 -0.61 -0.97 19.05
CA PRO A 312 0.77 -0.78 19.52
C PRO A 312 1.82 -0.94 18.41
N ILE A 313 1.57 -1.81 17.42
CA ILE A 313 2.44 -2.02 16.27
C ILE A 313 2.41 -0.81 15.33
N VAL A 314 1.23 -0.28 15.08
CA VAL A 314 1.02 0.93 14.26
C VAL A 314 1.70 2.15 14.90
N GLU A 315 1.51 2.36 16.21
CA GLU A 315 2.07 3.50 16.94
C GLU A 315 3.59 3.45 17.06
N LYS A 316 4.14 2.24 17.03
CA LYS A 316 5.58 2.04 17.08
C LYS A 316 6.26 2.25 15.73
N GLY A 317 5.61 1.88 14.62
CA GLY A 317 6.10 2.02 13.24
C GLY A 317 5.96 3.43 12.70
#